data_5abec1c294f7daa359ca105d415fbe0e
#
_entry.id   5abec1c294f7daa359ca105d415fbe0e
#
_cell.length_a   1.000
_cell.length_b   1.000
_cell.length_c   1.000
_cell.angle_alpha   90.00
_cell.angle_beta   90.00
_cell.angle_gamma   90.00
#
_symmetry.space_group_name_H-M   'P 1'
#
loop_
_entity.id
_entity.type
_entity.pdbx_description
1 polymer ?
#
loop_
_entity_poly.entity_id
_entity_poly.type
_entity_poly.pdbx_seq_one_letter_code
_entity_poly.pdbx_strand_id
1 'polypeptide(L)'
;MRDMISFRKSKGGNGRFSRCARIVLLVIISLISHLSSLTCFAQFNTDRLITIGRSALYFEDYVLSIQYFNQAISAKPYLYEPWFFRGVAKYYLDDFAGAESDCSEAIQRNPYVVGIYELRGLCRIQQKNFEGAISDYNAALRHDPEGINLWHNRALCRIQQKDYDLALAELDTMSQRWSRNARIPAMKAEAYIMQKDTTAAIQALEKSIELDAYNGHVWAQRAVISLARSEWKEGEEYLDKAIHLLPKEADLYINRALARFNQTNLRGAMADYDTALDFDPNNFLGHYNRGLLRAQVGDDNRAISDFDFVLKLEPDNLMALYNRALLLEQTGNPRAAIRDYTKVIDQYPNFWTGLHQRAQCYRKLGMTKQAEQDEFRILKAQLDKRMGKQPRLSPKQMRKRSDEDIEKYNQLAVADEQEVQPEYQSDYRGRVQDRRASMDYMPMYVLSTERHQSTVKHYVAYDRQVDSLNRVLPDAQQLHIICGQTNIHNPAPYLERDPTSAVACWLRTMSQAEQEKSDMPLMTANLLENLSQAIELAPQNAYLYYDRGNAYVQCLDYQKAIDDYTRAIQLDANLAEAYYNRGLAHMALKHQDLAVSDLSKAGELGLYTAYSIIKRQRK
;
A
#
# COMPACT_ATOMS: atom_id res chain seq x y z
N MET A 1 -65.99 -9.74 -22.20
CA MET A 1 -66.51 -8.44 -22.63
C MET A 1 -66.75 -8.48 -24.14
N ARG A 2 -67.84 -9.01 -24.48
CA ARG A 2 -68.47 -8.85 -25.82
C ARG A 2 -69.42 -7.69 -25.62
N ASP A 3 -69.26 -6.67 -26.43
CA ASP A 3 -70.31 -5.79 -26.90
C ASP A 3 -69.68 -4.48 -27.38
N MET A 4 -70.26 -4.09 -28.48
CA MET A 4 -70.09 -2.83 -29.23
C MET A 4 -68.91 -2.79 -30.20
N ILE A 5 -69.23 -2.95 -31.51
CA ILE A 5 -69.43 -1.79 -32.39
C ILE A 5 -70.16 -2.27 -33.64
N SER A 6 -71.43 -1.97 -33.71
CA SER A 6 -72.15 -1.93 -34.97
C SER A 6 -71.92 -0.57 -35.63
N PHE A 7 -71.20 -0.54 -36.76
CA PHE A 7 -71.11 0.67 -37.58
C PHE A 7 -72.03 0.52 -38.80
N ARG A 8 -73.09 1.29 -38.77
CA ARG A 8 -74.00 1.53 -39.92
C ARG A 8 -73.17 2.10 -41.08
N LYS A 9 -73.30 1.45 -42.26
CA LYS A 9 -72.87 2.00 -43.53
C LYS A 9 -73.70 3.24 -43.87
N SER A 10 -73.04 4.44 -43.88
CA SER A 10 -73.51 5.59 -44.63
C SER A 10 -72.62 5.77 -45.85
N LYS A 11 -73.23 5.76 -46.99
CA LYS A 11 -72.59 6.06 -48.30
C LYS A 11 -72.35 7.56 -48.42
N GLY A 12 -71.11 7.95 -48.83
CA GLY A 12 -70.88 9.20 -49.52
C GLY A 12 -70.14 10.25 -48.71
N GLY A 13 -68.87 10.39 -49.00
CA GLY A 13 -68.09 11.53 -48.51
C GLY A 13 -66.57 11.34 -48.61
N ASN A 14 -66.03 11.72 -49.73
CA ASN A 14 -64.69 12.22 -50.00
C ASN A 14 -63.44 11.62 -49.39
N GLY A 15 -62.65 11.04 -50.27
CA GLY A 15 -61.32 10.44 -50.09
C GLY A 15 -60.16 11.34 -49.52
N ARG A 16 -60.46 12.50 -48.95
CA ARG A 16 -59.43 13.38 -48.31
C ARG A 16 -59.20 13.05 -46.81
N PHE A 17 -60.25 12.64 -46.10
CA PHE A 17 -60.11 12.26 -44.67
C PHE A 17 -59.37 10.93 -44.50
N SER A 18 -59.40 10.05 -45.44
CA SER A 18 -58.68 8.77 -45.38
C SER A 18 -57.16 8.94 -45.58
N ARG A 19 -56.69 9.93 -46.31
CA ARG A 19 -55.25 10.22 -46.48
C ARG A 19 -54.65 10.85 -45.26
N CYS A 20 -55.30 11.81 -44.63
CA CYS A 20 -54.83 12.40 -43.38
C CYS A 20 -54.79 11.39 -42.24
N ALA A 21 -55.80 10.56 -42.08
CA ALA A 21 -55.84 9.49 -41.09
C ALA A 21 -54.71 8.45 -41.31
N ARG A 22 -54.38 8.12 -42.55
CA ARG A 22 -53.24 7.22 -42.87
C ARG A 22 -51.89 7.87 -42.60
N ILE A 23 -51.73 9.16 -42.87
CA ILE A 23 -50.52 9.90 -42.58
C ILE A 23 -50.33 10.03 -41.06
N VAL A 24 -51.38 10.34 -40.30
CA VAL A 24 -51.34 10.39 -38.84
C VAL A 24 -51.02 9.00 -38.25
N LEU A 25 -51.63 7.93 -38.79
CA LEU A 25 -51.34 6.56 -38.35
C LEU A 25 -49.89 6.17 -38.67
N LEU A 26 -49.34 6.53 -39.83
CA LEU A 26 -47.96 6.28 -40.21
C LEU A 26 -46.97 7.09 -39.36
N VAL A 27 -47.29 8.33 -38.99
CA VAL A 27 -46.49 9.16 -38.06
C VAL A 27 -46.54 8.57 -36.65
N ILE A 28 -47.71 8.10 -36.18
CA ILE A 28 -47.82 7.42 -34.88
C ILE A 28 -47.05 6.09 -34.88
N ILE A 29 -47.11 5.30 -35.93
CA ILE A 29 -46.35 4.06 -36.06
C ILE A 29 -44.85 4.35 -36.15
N SER A 30 -44.41 5.39 -36.86
CA SER A 30 -43.03 5.84 -36.90
C SER A 30 -42.56 6.35 -35.55
N LEU A 31 -43.37 7.14 -34.82
CA LEU A 31 -43.09 7.57 -33.46
C LEU A 31 -43.01 6.38 -32.48
N ILE A 32 -43.92 5.42 -32.58
CA ILE A 32 -43.89 4.20 -31.76
C ILE A 32 -42.66 3.34 -32.10
N SER A 33 -42.28 3.21 -33.36
CA SER A 33 -41.07 2.48 -33.75
C SER A 33 -39.79 3.22 -33.34
N HIS A 34 -39.78 4.54 -33.34
CA HIS A 34 -38.65 5.32 -32.75
C HIS A 34 -38.61 5.29 -31.23
N LEU A 35 -39.76 5.31 -30.54
CA LEU A 35 -39.82 5.07 -29.09
C LEU A 35 -39.43 3.63 -28.74
N SER A 36 -39.83 2.63 -29.53
CA SER A 36 -39.42 1.22 -29.28
C SER A 36 -37.93 0.98 -29.60
N SER A 37 -37.33 1.71 -30.53
CA SER A 37 -35.89 1.65 -30.76
C SER A 37 -35.07 2.40 -29.66
N LEU A 38 -35.69 3.35 -28.96
CA LEU A 38 -35.10 4.01 -27.79
C LEU A 38 -35.22 3.18 -26.51
N THR A 39 -36.08 2.15 -26.47
CA THR A 39 -36.25 1.30 -25.28
C THR A 39 -35.55 -0.05 -25.37
N CYS A 40 -34.81 -0.33 -26.42
CA CYS A 40 -33.90 -1.47 -26.46
C CYS A 40 -32.56 -1.16 -25.82
N PHE A 41 -32.56 -0.51 -24.64
CA PHE A 41 -31.52 -0.73 -23.68
C PHE A 41 -31.71 -2.17 -23.20
N ALA A 42 -30.79 -3.06 -23.57
CA ALA A 42 -30.67 -4.34 -22.91
C ALA A 42 -30.77 -4.05 -21.40
N GLN A 43 -31.84 -4.49 -20.75
CA GLN A 43 -31.99 -4.35 -19.31
C GLN A 43 -30.85 -5.17 -18.73
N PHE A 44 -29.74 -4.47 -18.39
CA PHE A 44 -28.66 -5.09 -17.63
C PHE A 44 -29.29 -5.62 -16.35
N ASN A 45 -29.37 -6.94 -16.23
CA ASN A 45 -29.87 -7.56 -15.02
C ASN A 45 -28.84 -7.28 -13.91
N THR A 46 -28.99 -6.13 -13.24
CA THR A 46 -28.08 -5.66 -12.20
C THR A 46 -27.94 -6.67 -11.06
N ASP A 47 -29.03 -7.39 -10.74
CA ASP A 47 -29.03 -8.42 -9.70
C ASP A 47 -28.12 -9.60 -10.09
N ARG A 48 -28.11 -9.94 -11.39
CA ARG A 48 -27.18 -10.95 -11.93
C ARG A 48 -25.73 -10.47 -11.87
N LEU A 49 -25.46 -9.20 -12.21
CA LEU A 49 -24.11 -8.62 -12.11
C LEU A 49 -23.61 -8.64 -10.66
N ILE A 50 -24.45 -8.25 -9.69
CA ILE A 50 -24.12 -8.30 -8.26
C ILE A 50 -23.86 -9.74 -7.83
N THR A 51 -24.70 -10.69 -8.26
CA THR A 51 -24.51 -12.11 -7.91
C THR A 51 -23.21 -12.68 -8.45
N ILE A 52 -22.87 -12.38 -9.72
CA ILE A 52 -21.59 -12.83 -10.32
C ILE A 52 -20.41 -12.16 -9.61
N GLY A 53 -20.52 -10.86 -9.34
CA GLY A 53 -19.48 -10.12 -8.61
C GLY A 53 -19.24 -10.70 -7.21
N ARG A 54 -20.31 -11.06 -6.48
CA ARG A 54 -20.20 -11.74 -5.17
C ARG A 54 -19.60 -13.15 -5.29
N SER A 55 -19.95 -13.89 -6.34
CA SER A 55 -19.33 -15.19 -6.59
C SER A 55 -17.84 -15.05 -6.88
N ALA A 56 -17.43 -14.03 -7.66
CA ALA A 56 -16.02 -13.74 -7.90
C ALA A 56 -15.29 -13.39 -6.59
N LEU A 57 -15.91 -12.60 -5.68
CA LEU A 57 -15.39 -12.35 -4.33
C LEU A 57 -15.17 -13.64 -3.55
N TYR A 58 -16.17 -14.53 -3.56
CA TYR A 58 -16.10 -15.81 -2.84
C TYR A 58 -14.94 -16.70 -3.35
N PHE A 59 -14.69 -16.68 -4.67
CA PHE A 59 -13.57 -17.38 -5.29
C PHE A 59 -12.27 -16.55 -5.31
N GLU A 60 -12.23 -15.44 -4.60
CA GLU A 60 -11.02 -14.62 -4.41
C GLU A 60 -10.54 -13.91 -5.68
N ASP A 61 -11.38 -13.83 -6.70
CA ASP A 61 -11.10 -13.04 -7.90
C ASP A 61 -11.62 -11.60 -7.72
N TYR A 62 -10.86 -10.81 -6.94
CA TYR A 62 -11.24 -9.45 -6.59
C TYR A 62 -11.30 -8.53 -7.80
N VAL A 63 -10.38 -8.70 -8.74
CA VAL A 63 -10.33 -7.89 -9.96
C VAL A 63 -11.59 -8.12 -10.79
N LEU A 64 -11.97 -9.38 -11.01
CA LEU A 64 -13.20 -9.73 -11.73
C LEU A 64 -14.43 -9.21 -10.99
N SER A 65 -14.46 -9.31 -9.66
CA SER A 65 -15.57 -8.80 -8.85
C SER A 65 -15.73 -7.28 -9.02
N ILE A 66 -14.64 -6.51 -9.01
CA ILE A 66 -14.65 -5.06 -9.25
C ILE A 66 -15.23 -4.74 -10.65
N GLN A 67 -14.89 -5.51 -11.68
CA GLN A 67 -15.43 -5.31 -13.02
C GLN A 67 -16.96 -5.42 -13.04
N TYR A 68 -17.51 -6.45 -12.40
CA TYR A 68 -18.97 -6.63 -12.34
C TYR A 68 -19.66 -5.57 -11.48
N PHE A 69 -19.04 -5.17 -10.35
CA PHE A 69 -19.60 -4.09 -9.53
C PHE A 69 -19.53 -2.74 -10.22
N ASN A 70 -18.49 -2.44 -11.01
CA ASN A 70 -18.43 -1.25 -11.85
C ASN A 70 -19.59 -1.20 -12.85
N GLN A 71 -19.90 -2.32 -13.51
CA GLN A 71 -21.04 -2.41 -14.42
C GLN A 71 -22.38 -2.23 -13.68
N ALA A 72 -22.52 -2.82 -12.48
CA ALA A 72 -23.70 -2.67 -11.66
C ALA A 72 -23.91 -1.23 -11.18
N ILE A 73 -22.83 -0.55 -10.76
CA ILE A 73 -22.82 0.86 -10.35
C ILE A 73 -23.20 1.77 -11.53
N SER A 74 -22.63 1.53 -12.71
CA SER A 74 -22.96 2.28 -13.92
C SER A 74 -24.42 2.13 -14.33
N ALA A 75 -24.99 0.93 -14.15
CA ALA A 75 -26.39 0.65 -14.49
C ALA A 75 -27.37 1.23 -13.45
N LYS A 76 -27.07 1.10 -12.14
CA LYS A 76 -27.92 1.53 -11.03
C LYS A 76 -27.07 2.12 -9.90
N PRO A 77 -26.61 3.38 -10.01
CA PRO A 77 -25.70 4.00 -9.04
C PRO A 77 -26.32 4.25 -7.65
N TYR A 78 -27.64 4.13 -7.53
CA TYR A 78 -28.37 4.34 -6.28
C TYR A 78 -28.41 3.10 -5.37
N LEU A 79 -28.00 1.93 -5.84
CA LEU A 79 -27.89 0.72 -5.03
C LEU A 79 -26.65 0.79 -4.15
N TYR A 80 -26.76 0.41 -2.87
CA TYR A 80 -25.61 0.43 -1.95
C TYR A 80 -24.74 -0.84 -2.10
N GLU A 81 -25.31 -1.98 -2.44
CA GLU A 81 -24.62 -3.28 -2.47
C GLU A 81 -23.40 -3.29 -3.40
N PRO A 82 -23.49 -2.81 -4.66
CA PRO A 82 -22.32 -2.84 -5.54
C PRO A 82 -21.15 -2.00 -5.01
N TRP A 83 -21.45 -0.85 -4.37
CA TRP A 83 -20.43 -0.02 -3.73
C TRP A 83 -19.80 -0.74 -2.55
N PHE A 84 -20.62 -1.30 -1.66
CA PHE A 84 -20.14 -2.05 -0.51
C PHE A 84 -19.26 -3.23 -0.89
N PHE A 85 -19.72 -4.09 -1.81
CA PHE A 85 -18.95 -5.26 -2.23
C PHE A 85 -17.70 -4.89 -3.03
N ARG A 86 -17.71 -3.78 -3.80
CA ARG A 86 -16.50 -3.26 -4.42
C ARG A 86 -15.50 -2.77 -3.36
N GLY A 87 -15.98 -2.11 -2.32
CA GLY A 87 -15.19 -1.76 -1.14
C GLY A 87 -14.55 -2.97 -0.47
N VAL A 88 -15.30 -4.08 -0.32
CA VAL A 88 -14.76 -5.36 0.18
C VAL A 88 -13.63 -5.86 -0.71
N ALA A 89 -13.83 -5.87 -2.04
CA ALA A 89 -12.80 -6.32 -2.99
C ALA A 89 -11.52 -5.46 -2.89
N LYS A 90 -11.67 -4.14 -2.81
CA LYS A 90 -10.54 -3.21 -2.66
C LYS A 90 -9.81 -3.39 -1.34
N TYR A 91 -10.52 -3.63 -0.24
CA TYR A 91 -9.93 -3.93 1.07
C TYR A 91 -8.97 -5.11 0.99
N TYR A 92 -9.35 -6.22 0.33
CA TYR A 92 -8.48 -7.37 0.14
C TYR A 92 -7.33 -7.15 -0.84
N LEU A 93 -7.41 -6.12 -1.66
CA LEU A 93 -6.31 -5.66 -2.52
C LEU A 93 -5.41 -4.63 -1.82
N ASP A 94 -5.61 -4.38 -0.51
CA ASP A 94 -4.91 -3.40 0.31
C ASP A 94 -5.15 -1.93 -0.13
N ASP A 95 -6.18 -1.70 -0.98
CA ASP A 95 -6.64 -0.37 -1.38
C ASP A 95 -7.63 0.17 -0.34
N PHE A 96 -7.14 0.50 0.85
CA PHE A 96 -7.99 0.93 1.95
C PHE A 96 -8.63 2.29 1.72
N ALA A 97 -7.96 3.21 1.01
CA ALA A 97 -8.51 4.52 0.68
C ALA A 97 -9.68 4.41 -0.32
N GLY A 98 -9.52 3.61 -1.37
CA GLY A 98 -10.59 3.33 -2.32
C GLY A 98 -11.76 2.56 -1.69
N ALA A 99 -11.48 1.63 -0.77
CA ALA A 99 -12.50 0.91 -0.02
C ALA A 99 -13.27 1.83 0.93
N GLU A 100 -12.59 2.75 1.63
CA GLU A 100 -13.24 3.77 2.48
C GLU A 100 -14.17 4.68 1.68
N SER A 101 -13.74 5.12 0.49
CA SER A 101 -14.56 5.91 -0.43
C SER A 101 -15.82 5.16 -0.85
N ASP A 102 -15.69 3.90 -1.27
CA ASP A 102 -16.81 3.05 -1.67
C ASP A 102 -17.78 2.80 -0.51
N CYS A 103 -17.28 2.55 0.71
CA CYS A 103 -18.10 2.44 1.90
C CYS A 103 -18.85 3.74 2.20
N SER A 104 -18.24 4.90 1.98
CA SER A 104 -18.88 6.20 2.20
C SER A 104 -20.02 6.41 1.21
N GLU A 105 -19.85 6.04 -0.06
CA GLU A 105 -20.91 6.03 -1.07
C GLU A 105 -22.04 5.06 -0.73
N ALA A 106 -21.70 3.87 -0.19
CA ALA A 106 -22.68 2.88 0.25
C ALA A 106 -23.51 3.39 1.44
N ILE A 107 -22.88 4.03 2.44
CA ILE A 107 -23.58 4.62 3.62
C ILE A 107 -24.54 5.73 3.20
N GLN A 108 -24.19 6.60 2.25
CA GLN A 108 -25.09 7.64 1.75
C GLN A 108 -26.38 7.04 1.16
N ARG A 109 -26.30 5.84 0.59
CA ARG A 109 -27.44 5.15 -0.03
C ARG A 109 -28.24 4.33 0.98
N ASN A 110 -27.57 3.69 1.92
CA ASN A 110 -28.22 2.92 2.99
C ASN A 110 -27.42 3.01 4.29
N PRO A 111 -27.79 3.92 5.21
CA PRO A 111 -27.08 4.13 6.47
C PRO A 111 -27.38 3.08 7.55
N TYR A 112 -28.22 2.08 7.29
CA TYR A 112 -28.65 1.11 8.30
C TYR A 112 -27.86 -0.20 8.28
N VAL A 113 -26.92 -0.37 7.34
CA VAL A 113 -26.16 -1.60 7.17
C VAL A 113 -24.89 -1.56 8.00
N VAL A 114 -24.85 -2.32 9.09
CA VAL A 114 -23.75 -2.37 10.08
C VAL A 114 -22.41 -2.71 9.41
N GLY A 115 -22.38 -3.73 8.52
CA GLY A 115 -21.14 -4.19 7.89
C GLY A 115 -20.43 -3.15 7.04
N ILE A 116 -21.14 -2.08 6.57
CA ILE A 116 -20.49 -1.01 5.80
C ILE A 116 -19.65 -0.13 6.74
N TYR A 117 -20.17 0.19 7.93
CA TYR A 117 -19.42 0.95 8.95
C TYR A 117 -18.24 0.12 9.50
N GLU A 118 -18.46 -1.19 9.70
CA GLU A 118 -17.41 -2.11 10.13
C GLU A 118 -16.26 -2.10 9.14
N LEU A 119 -16.53 -2.31 7.85
CA LEU A 119 -15.51 -2.30 6.80
C LEU A 119 -14.81 -0.95 6.70
N ARG A 120 -15.56 0.18 6.77
CA ARG A 120 -14.97 1.52 6.72
C ARG A 120 -14.09 1.78 7.93
N GLY A 121 -14.51 1.35 9.12
CA GLY A 121 -13.72 1.42 10.34
C GLY A 121 -12.40 0.64 10.21
N LEU A 122 -12.43 -0.57 9.65
CA LEU A 122 -11.23 -1.36 9.36
C LEU A 122 -10.29 -0.65 8.37
N CYS A 123 -10.83 -0.09 7.28
CA CYS A 123 -10.04 0.70 6.33
C CYS A 123 -9.34 1.86 7.04
N ARG A 124 -10.02 2.53 7.95
CA ARG A 124 -9.49 3.65 8.76
C ARG A 124 -8.42 3.22 9.76
N ILE A 125 -8.57 2.04 10.38
CA ILE A 125 -7.51 1.45 11.22
C ILE A 125 -6.24 1.24 10.41
N GLN A 126 -6.35 0.63 9.23
CA GLN A 126 -5.20 0.38 8.35
C GLN A 126 -4.52 1.68 7.88
N GLN A 127 -5.26 2.78 7.84
CA GLN A 127 -4.75 4.12 7.54
C GLN A 127 -4.32 4.90 8.80
N LYS A 128 -4.35 4.27 9.99
CA LYS A 128 -4.07 4.88 11.31
C LYS A 128 -5.01 6.04 11.67
N ASN A 129 -6.17 6.11 11.02
CA ASN A 129 -7.24 7.07 11.36
C ASN A 129 -8.17 6.47 12.43
N PHE A 130 -7.66 6.33 13.65
CA PHE A 130 -8.38 5.67 14.73
C PHE A 130 -9.62 6.46 15.19
N GLU A 131 -9.58 7.79 15.16
CA GLU A 131 -10.73 8.64 15.50
C GLU A 131 -11.91 8.41 14.54
N GLY A 132 -11.63 8.40 13.25
CA GLY A 132 -12.62 8.08 12.23
C GLY A 132 -13.20 6.67 12.38
N ALA A 133 -12.35 5.69 12.72
CA ALA A 133 -12.78 4.31 12.98
C ALA A 133 -13.70 4.22 14.21
N ILE A 134 -13.37 4.88 15.33
CA ILE A 134 -14.21 4.94 16.52
C ILE A 134 -15.59 5.54 16.20
N SER A 135 -15.62 6.60 15.36
CA SER A 135 -16.89 7.20 14.93
C SER A 135 -17.75 6.20 14.15
N ASP A 136 -17.16 5.39 13.27
CA ASP A 136 -17.86 4.35 12.51
C ASP A 136 -18.37 3.23 13.43
N TYR A 137 -17.54 2.73 14.35
CA TYR A 137 -17.98 1.71 15.30
C TYR A 137 -19.08 2.23 16.25
N ASN A 138 -19.03 3.51 16.64
CA ASN A 138 -20.13 4.14 17.38
C ASN A 138 -21.42 4.18 16.55
N ALA A 139 -21.34 4.42 15.23
CA ALA A 139 -22.50 4.37 14.36
C ALA A 139 -23.04 2.94 14.20
N ALA A 140 -22.14 1.97 13.98
CA ALA A 140 -22.48 0.56 13.86
C ALA A 140 -23.16 0.01 15.11
N LEU A 141 -22.63 0.31 16.31
CA LEU A 141 -23.15 -0.14 17.60
C LEU A 141 -24.53 0.47 17.97
N ARG A 142 -24.97 1.53 17.32
CA ARG A 142 -26.37 2.01 17.45
C ARG A 142 -27.36 1.07 16.78
N HIS A 143 -26.94 0.34 15.75
CA HIS A 143 -27.76 -0.60 15.00
C HIS A 143 -27.57 -2.05 15.47
N ASP A 144 -26.37 -2.40 15.91
CA ASP A 144 -26.03 -3.70 16.49
C ASP A 144 -25.26 -3.52 17.81
N PRO A 145 -25.96 -3.30 18.93
CA PRO A 145 -25.33 -3.14 20.26
C PRO A 145 -24.61 -4.40 20.77
N GLU A 146 -24.93 -5.57 20.23
CA GLU A 146 -24.36 -6.87 20.64
C GLU A 146 -23.22 -7.34 19.72
N GLY A 147 -22.86 -6.57 18.72
CA GLY A 147 -21.75 -6.87 17.80
C GLY A 147 -20.41 -6.85 18.51
N ILE A 148 -19.96 -7.99 19.02
CA ILE A 148 -18.74 -8.11 19.84
C ILE A 148 -17.49 -7.63 19.09
N ASN A 149 -17.39 -7.88 17.77
CA ASN A 149 -16.26 -7.45 16.95
C ASN A 149 -16.19 -5.92 16.85
N LEU A 150 -17.34 -5.23 16.83
CA LEU A 150 -17.41 -3.77 16.81
C LEU A 150 -16.87 -3.17 18.12
N TRP A 151 -17.21 -3.79 19.26
CA TRP A 151 -16.67 -3.44 20.56
C TRP A 151 -15.15 -3.66 20.61
N HIS A 152 -14.69 -4.85 20.19
CA HIS A 152 -13.25 -5.18 20.15
C HIS A 152 -12.45 -4.18 19.31
N ASN A 153 -12.89 -3.93 18.09
CA ASN A 153 -12.16 -3.04 17.18
C ASN A 153 -12.18 -1.58 17.68
N ARG A 154 -13.27 -1.14 18.33
CA ARG A 154 -13.34 0.19 18.95
C ARG A 154 -12.40 0.30 20.15
N ALA A 155 -12.35 -0.70 21.02
CA ALA A 155 -11.44 -0.75 22.15
C ALA A 155 -9.97 -0.77 21.66
N LEU A 156 -9.65 -1.54 20.62
CA LEU A 156 -8.33 -1.54 19.97
C LEU A 156 -7.95 -0.13 19.49
N CYS A 157 -8.86 0.57 18.80
CA CYS A 157 -8.61 1.95 18.36
C CYS A 157 -8.27 2.89 19.52
N ARG A 158 -8.96 2.75 20.65
CA ARG A 158 -8.67 3.55 21.86
C ARG A 158 -7.29 3.23 22.45
N ILE A 159 -6.91 1.95 22.50
CA ILE A 159 -5.57 1.53 22.94
C ILE A 159 -4.50 2.15 22.03
N GLN A 160 -4.69 2.12 20.71
CA GLN A 160 -3.76 2.69 19.75
C GLN A 160 -3.69 4.23 19.82
N GLN A 161 -4.77 4.91 20.21
CA GLN A 161 -4.79 6.34 20.52
C GLN A 161 -4.18 6.68 21.89
N LYS A 162 -3.83 5.68 22.69
CA LYS A 162 -3.37 5.79 24.08
C LYS A 162 -4.43 6.29 25.05
N ASP A 163 -5.72 6.17 24.70
CA ASP A 163 -6.86 6.49 25.56
C ASP A 163 -7.18 5.28 26.45
N TYR A 164 -6.20 4.85 27.25
CA TYR A 164 -6.25 3.59 27.98
C TYR A 164 -7.39 3.53 28.99
N ASP A 165 -7.71 4.63 29.65
CA ASP A 165 -8.78 4.68 30.66
C ASP A 165 -10.16 4.41 30.03
N LEU A 166 -10.42 5.00 28.86
CA LEU A 166 -11.63 4.75 28.10
C LEU A 166 -11.68 3.33 27.53
N ALA A 167 -10.53 2.82 27.06
CA ALA A 167 -10.42 1.45 26.57
C ALA A 167 -10.71 0.44 27.68
N LEU A 168 -10.11 0.61 28.87
CA LEU A 168 -10.30 -0.27 30.01
C LEU A 168 -11.74 -0.24 30.54
N ALA A 169 -12.37 0.94 30.65
CA ALA A 169 -13.77 1.06 31.05
C ALA A 169 -14.73 0.36 30.07
N GLU A 170 -14.40 0.42 28.77
CA GLU A 170 -15.15 -0.31 27.75
C GLU A 170 -14.95 -1.82 27.89
N LEU A 171 -13.70 -2.27 28.04
CA LEU A 171 -13.36 -3.68 28.23
C LEU A 171 -13.95 -4.25 29.54
N ASP A 172 -14.13 -3.40 30.58
CA ASP A 172 -14.86 -3.79 31.78
C ASP A 172 -16.34 -4.05 31.49
N THR A 173 -16.97 -3.17 30.72
CA THR A 173 -18.34 -3.36 30.24
C THR A 173 -18.47 -4.65 29.41
N MET A 174 -17.54 -4.89 28.52
CA MET A 174 -17.49 -6.11 27.72
C MET A 174 -17.31 -7.37 28.59
N SER A 175 -16.46 -7.30 29.63
CA SER A 175 -16.24 -8.41 30.56
C SER A 175 -17.52 -8.81 31.31
N GLN A 176 -18.39 -7.85 31.61
CA GLN A 176 -19.69 -8.10 32.26
C GLN A 176 -20.67 -8.78 31.29
N ARG A 177 -20.68 -8.35 30.02
CA ARG A 177 -21.60 -8.90 29.01
C ARG A 177 -21.14 -10.28 28.50
N TRP A 178 -19.85 -10.43 28.23
CA TRP A 178 -19.27 -11.63 27.61
C TRP A 178 -18.18 -12.23 28.51
N SER A 179 -18.54 -12.62 29.73
CA SER A 179 -17.63 -13.07 30.79
C SER A 179 -16.76 -14.29 30.45
N ARG A 180 -17.13 -15.06 29.41
CA ARG A 180 -16.38 -16.24 28.96
C ARG A 180 -15.48 -15.96 27.76
N ASN A 181 -15.44 -14.73 27.26
CA ASN A 181 -14.59 -14.38 26.12
C ASN A 181 -13.16 -14.09 26.61
N ALA A 182 -12.24 -15.00 26.33
CA ALA A 182 -10.82 -14.91 26.73
C ALA A 182 -10.08 -13.71 26.09
N ARG A 183 -10.55 -13.22 24.93
CA ARG A 183 -9.92 -12.10 24.24
C ARG A 183 -10.04 -10.78 25.00
N ILE A 184 -11.13 -10.59 25.75
CA ILE A 184 -11.33 -9.34 26.49
C ILE A 184 -10.23 -9.12 27.54
N PRO A 185 -9.91 -10.09 28.43
CA PRO A 185 -8.80 -9.91 29.36
C PRO A 185 -7.46 -9.84 28.65
N ALA A 186 -7.24 -10.48 27.48
CA ALA A 186 -6.02 -10.32 26.71
C ALA A 186 -5.86 -8.86 26.23
N MET A 187 -6.93 -8.21 25.73
CA MET A 187 -6.90 -6.80 25.34
C MET A 187 -6.68 -5.87 26.54
N LYS A 188 -7.22 -6.21 27.73
CA LYS A 188 -6.90 -5.46 28.95
C LYS A 188 -5.42 -5.52 29.28
N ALA A 189 -4.82 -6.71 29.12
CA ALA A 189 -3.39 -6.89 29.35
C ALA A 189 -2.55 -6.01 28.42
N GLU A 190 -2.90 -5.92 27.13
CA GLU A 190 -2.25 -5.02 26.18
C GLU A 190 -2.33 -3.55 26.64
N ALA A 191 -3.52 -3.10 27.04
CA ALA A 191 -3.70 -1.74 27.57
C ALA A 191 -2.83 -1.49 28.81
N TYR A 192 -2.75 -2.44 29.75
CA TYR A 192 -1.91 -2.34 30.94
C TYR A 192 -0.41 -2.38 30.63
N ILE A 193 0.01 -3.21 29.66
CA ILE A 193 1.41 -3.23 29.19
C ILE A 193 1.81 -1.87 28.64
N MET A 194 0.95 -1.25 27.84
CA MET A 194 1.18 0.09 27.30
C MET A 194 1.20 1.19 28.38
N GLN A 195 0.42 1.02 29.45
CA GLN A 195 0.48 1.87 30.65
C GLN A 195 1.68 1.56 31.56
N LYS A 196 2.45 0.51 31.26
CA LYS A 196 3.54 -0.02 32.09
C LYS A 196 3.09 -0.57 33.45
N ASP A 197 1.83 -0.89 33.60
CA ASP A 197 1.29 -1.62 34.77
C ASP A 197 1.42 -3.12 34.56
N THR A 198 2.62 -3.63 34.79
CA THR A 198 2.94 -5.08 34.62
C THR A 198 2.15 -5.97 35.57
N THR A 199 1.74 -5.47 36.74
CA THR A 199 0.97 -6.27 37.71
C THR A 199 -0.44 -6.52 37.24
N ALA A 200 -1.15 -5.49 36.81
CA ALA A 200 -2.48 -5.62 36.23
C ALA A 200 -2.45 -6.41 34.91
N ALA A 201 -1.42 -6.23 34.09
CA ALA A 201 -1.23 -7.00 32.87
C ALA A 201 -1.12 -8.52 33.13
N ILE A 202 -0.32 -8.93 34.14
CA ILE A 202 -0.20 -10.33 34.52
C ILE A 202 -1.55 -10.92 34.93
N GLN A 203 -2.29 -10.23 35.82
CA GLN A 203 -3.60 -10.70 36.26
C GLN A 203 -4.59 -10.85 35.09
N ALA A 204 -4.56 -9.93 34.15
CA ALA A 204 -5.40 -9.99 32.97
C ALA A 204 -5.01 -11.16 32.03
N LEU A 205 -3.70 -11.39 31.81
CA LEU A 205 -3.22 -12.54 31.02
C LEU A 205 -3.57 -13.87 31.70
N GLU A 206 -3.36 -14.00 33.00
CA GLU A 206 -3.75 -15.21 33.75
C GLU A 206 -5.25 -15.47 33.62
N LYS A 207 -6.08 -14.45 33.68
CA LYS A 207 -7.52 -14.58 33.45
C LYS A 207 -7.84 -15.00 32.00
N SER A 208 -7.12 -14.50 31.03
CA SER A 208 -7.28 -14.95 29.63
C SER A 208 -6.90 -16.42 29.46
N ILE A 209 -5.80 -16.87 30.08
CA ILE A 209 -5.33 -18.25 30.06
C ILE A 209 -6.32 -19.20 30.75
N GLU A 210 -6.93 -18.79 31.88
CA GLU A 210 -7.99 -19.56 32.55
C GLU A 210 -9.20 -19.81 31.65
N LEU A 211 -9.56 -18.80 30.81
CA LEU A 211 -10.70 -18.89 29.91
C LEU A 211 -10.38 -19.65 28.61
N ASP A 212 -9.17 -19.50 28.10
CA ASP A 212 -8.68 -20.19 26.90
C ASP A 212 -7.18 -20.51 27.03
N ALA A 213 -6.87 -21.71 27.48
CA ALA A 213 -5.50 -22.20 27.61
C ALA A 213 -4.83 -22.56 26.27
N TYR A 214 -5.58 -22.58 25.16
CA TYR A 214 -5.08 -22.94 23.82
C TYR A 214 -4.66 -21.74 23.00
N ASN A 215 -4.76 -20.53 23.51
CA ASN A 215 -4.25 -19.34 22.86
C ASN A 215 -2.75 -19.15 23.10
N GLY A 216 -1.91 -19.59 22.14
CA GLY A 216 -0.45 -19.51 22.25
C GLY A 216 0.09 -18.08 22.37
N HIS A 217 -0.58 -17.11 21.78
CA HIS A 217 -0.15 -15.70 21.87
C HIS A 217 -0.24 -15.15 23.29
N VAL A 218 -1.25 -15.55 24.07
CA VAL A 218 -1.39 -15.11 25.47
C VAL A 218 -0.28 -15.69 26.34
N TRP A 219 0.12 -16.95 26.10
CA TRP A 219 1.29 -17.55 26.75
C TRP A 219 2.58 -16.81 26.40
N ALA A 220 2.75 -16.42 25.11
CA ALA A 220 3.89 -15.64 24.66
C ALA A 220 3.97 -14.28 25.35
N GLN A 221 2.86 -13.53 25.44
CA GLN A 221 2.80 -12.26 26.16
C GLN A 221 3.16 -12.41 27.63
N ARG A 222 2.64 -13.45 28.29
CA ARG A 222 2.99 -13.75 29.69
C ARG A 222 4.49 -14.03 29.86
N ALA A 223 5.07 -14.76 28.89
CA ALA A 223 6.50 -15.04 28.89
C ALA A 223 7.35 -13.78 28.73
N VAL A 224 7.00 -12.88 27.79
CA VAL A 224 7.73 -11.62 27.56
C VAL A 224 7.77 -10.79 28.84
N ILE A 225 6.69 -10.70 29.61
CA ILE A 225 6.68 -10.02 30.90
C ILE A 225 7.64 -10.71 31.89
N SER A 226 7.67 -12.04 31.96
CA SER A 226 8.61 -12.77 32.82
C SER A 226 10.07 -12.53 32.42
N LEU A 227 10.37 -12.50 31.11
CA LEU A 227 11.71 -12.16 30.60
C LEU A 227 12.12 -10.73 30.98
N ALA A 228 11.21 -9.77 30.84
CA ALA A 228 11.46 -8.37 31.23
C ALA A 228 11.75 -8.21 32.73
N ARG A 229 11.18 -9.09 33.57
CA ARG A 229 11.44 -9.16 35.02
C ARG A 229 12.63 -10.03 35.39
N SER A 230 13.35 -10.58 34.38
CA SER A 230 14.46 -11.54 34.59
C SER A 230 14.05 -12.85 35.29
N GLU A 231 12.78 -13.23 35.18
CA GLU A 231 12.22 -14.49 35.67
C GLU A 231 12.41 -15.57 34.59
N TRP A 232 13.70 -15.89 34.30
CA TRP A 232 14.09 -16.67 33.12
C TRP A 232 13.47 -18.08 33.05
N LYS A 233 13.34 -18.74 34.19
CA LYS A 233 12.81 -20.11 34.26
C LYS A 233 11.31 -20.12 33.97
N GLU A 234 10.56 -19.22 34.56
CA GLU A 234 9.13 -19.07 34.29
C GLU A 234 8.88 -18.65 32.85
N GLY A 235 9.69 -17.71 32.32
CA GLY A 235 9.64 -17.30 30.92
C GLY A 235 9.84 -18.48 29.98
N GLU A 236 10.83 -19.38 30.25
CA GLU A 236 11.04 -20.59 29.45
C GLU A 236 9.82 -21.54 29.52
N GLU A 237 9.24 -21.77 30.71
CA GLU A 237 8.06 -22.63 30.88
C GLU A 237 6.83 -22.10 30.11
N TYR A 238 6.61 -20.80 30.08
CA TYR A 238 5.52 -20.18 29.30
C TYR A 238 5.79 -20.24 27.81
N LEU A 239 7.05 -20.04 27.37
CA LEU A 239 7.45 -20.18 25.97
C LEU A 239 7.33 -21.63 25.48
N ASP A 240 7.62 -22.61 26.31
CA ASP A 240 7.41 -24.02 25.96
C ASP A 240 5.94 -24.30 25.63
N LYS A 241 5.00 -23.72 26.41
CA LYS A 241 3.57 -23.82 26.13
C LYS A 241 3.18 -23.07 24.86
N ALA A 242 3.69 -21.84 24.68
CA ALA A 242 3.45 -21.04 23.47
C ALA A 242 3.95 -21.78 22.21
N ILE A 243 5.16 -22.31 22.23
CA ILE A 243 5.76 -23.07 21.11
C ILE A 243 4.97 -24.35 20.82
N HIS A 244 4.48 -25.04 21.84
CA HIS A 244 3.64 -26.22 21.64
C HIS A 244 2.37 -25.88 20.84
N LEU A 245 1.79 -24.71 21.06
CA LEU A 245 0.57 -24.23 20.40
C LEU A 245 0.87 -23.56 19.06
N LEU A 246 2.01 -22.87 18.94
CA LEU A 246 2.44 -22.09 17.77
C LEU A 246 3.85 -22.50 17.32
N PRO A 247 4.05 -23.74 16.83
CA PRO A 247 5.38 -24.32 16.61
C PRO A 247 6.17 -23.71 15.44
N LYS A 248 5.59 -22.82 14.65
CA LYS A 248 6.25 -22.18 13.48
C LYS A 248 6.61 -20.72 13.69
N GLU A 249 6.30 -20.16 14.85
CA GLU A 249 6.60 -18.76 15.18
C GLU A 249 8.05 -18.62 15.63
N ALA A 250 8.90 -18.05 14.76
CA ALA A 250 10.35 -17.90 14.99
C ALA A 250 10.67 -17.11 16.26
N ASP A 251 9.90 -16.07 16.55
CA ASP A 251 10.13 -15.15 17.67
C ASP A 251 10.01 -15.84 19.04
N LEU A 252 9.17 -16.88 19.14
CA LEU A 252 9.05 -17.65 20.36
C LEU A 252 10.34 -18.43 20.70
N TYR A 253 11.01 -18.98 19.69
CA TYR A 253 12.29 -19.64 19.84
C TYR A 253 13.40 -18.65 20.19
N ILE A 254 13.40 -17.44 19.58
CA ILE A 254 14.35 -16.38 19.92
C ILE A 254 14.21 -15.98 21.38
N ASN A 255 13.01 -15.79 21.87
CA ASN A 255 12.72 -15.43 23.25
C ASN A 255 13.08 -16.58 24.22
N ARG A 256 12.82 -17.85 23.84
CA ARG A 256 13.24 -18.99 24.65
C ARG A 256 14.77 -19.15 24.67
N ALA A 257 15.44 -18.88 23.56
CA ALA A 257 16.89 -18.85 23.50
C ALA A 257 17.47 -17.80 24.47
N LEU A 258 16.86 -16.62 24.55
CA LEU A 258 17.23 -15.58 25.52
C LEU A 258 17.07 -16.08 26.97
N ALA A 259 15.95 -16.74 27.30
CA ALA A 259 15.73 -17.32 28.62
C ALA A 259 16.80 -18.37 28.95
N ARG A 260 17.09 -19.29 28.02
CA ARG A 260 18.10 -20.33 28.15
C ARG A 260 19.52 -19.78 28.28
N PHE A 261 19.82 -18.74 27.50
CA PHE A 261 21.12 -18.06 27.59
C PHE A 261 21.38 -17.52 29.00
N ASN A 262 20.40 -16.81 29.57
CA ASN A 262 20.52 -16.24 30.91
C ASN A 262 20.53 -17.30 32.03
N GLN A 263 20.05 -18.50 31.73
CA GLN A 263 20.18 -19.69 32.59
C GLN A 263 21.49 -20.48 32.34
N THR A 264 22.42 -19.94 31.53
CA THR A 264 23.68 -20.61 31.14
C THR A 264 23.51 -21.88 30.28
N ASN A 265 22.31 -22.15 29.77
CA ASN A 265 22.05 -23.23 28.83
C ASN A 265 22.38 -22.79 27.40
N LEU A 266 23.68 -22.62 27.11
CA LEU A 266 24.16 -22.10 25.83
C LEU A 266 23.85 -23.05 24.66
N ARG A 267 23.83 -24.39 24.89
CA ARG A 267 23.47 -25.35 23.86
C ARG A 267 22.00 -25.26 23.47
N GLY A 268 21.12 -25.16 24.46
CA GLY A 268 19.69 -25.03 24.23
C GLY A 268 19.38 -23.70 23.52
N ALA A 269 20.05 -22.62 23.92
CA ALA A 269 19.91 -21.32 23.28
C ALA A 269 20.34 -21.37 21.80
N MET A 270 21.48 -22.00 21.49
CA MET A 270 21.96 -22.13 20.11
C MET A 270 20.98 -22.93 19.24
N ALA A 271 20.47 -24.05 19.76
CA ALA A 271 19.48 -24.87 19.04
C ALA A 271 18.19 -24.12 18.76
N ASP A 272 17.73 -23.28 19.69
CA ASP A 272 16.54 -22.45 19.49
C ASP A 272 16.78 -21.37 18.43
N TYR A 273 17.92 -20.68 18.42
CA TYR A 273 18.24 -19.73 17.35
C TYR A 273 18.35 -20.39 15.99
N ASP A 274 18.95 -21.58 15.89
CA ASP A 274 19.01 -22.33 14.65
C ASP A 274 17.59 -22.71 14.17
N THR A 275 16.71 -23.18 15.07
CA THR A 275 15.31 -23.47 14.75
C THR A 275 14.53 -22.23 14.32
N ALA A 276 14.72 -21.09 14.99
CA ALA A 276 14.09 -19.83 14.62
C ALA A 276 14.46 -19.43 13.20
N LEU A 277 15.73 -19.55 12.83
CA LEU A 277 16.24 -19.19 11.51
C LEU A 277 15.94 -20.23 10.42
N ASP A 278 15.60 -21.46 10.80
CA ASP A 278 15.02 -22.44 9.87
C ASP A 278 13.58 -22.06 9.47
N PHE A 279 12.80 -21.47 10.40
CA PHE A 279 11.44 -20.99 10.11
C PHE A 279 11.45 -19.63 9.41
N ASP A 280 12.27 -18.70 9.86
CA ASP A 280 12.46 -17.38 9.25
C ASP A 280 13.94 -17.09 8.99
N PRO A 281 14.47 -17.50 7.81
CA PRO A 281 15.87 -17.27 7.45
C PRO A 281 16.27 -15.81 7.35
N ASN A 282 15.32 -14.89 7.31
CA ASN A 282 15.57 -13.44 7.21
C ASN A 282 15.35 -12.72 8.55
N ASN A 283 15.14 -13.44 9.64
CA ASN A 283 14.92 -12.83 10.94
C ASN A 283 16.18 -12.11 11.43
N PHE A 284 16.09 -10.78 11.40
CA PHE A 284 17.19 -9.91 11.81
C PHE A 284 17.66 -10.20 13.23
N LEU A 285 16.72 -10.32 14.17
CA LEU A 285 17.01 -10.48 15.58
C LEU A 285 17.60 -11.87 15.89
N GLY A 286 17.11 -12.90 15.19
CA GLY A 286 17.66 -14.25 15.26
C GLY A 286 19.13 -14.30 14.87
N HIS A 287 19.51 -13.69 13.74
CA HIS A 287 20.91 -13.59 13.34
C HIS A 287 21.75 -12.75 14.31
N TYR A 288 21.23 -11.59 14.75
CA TYR A 288 21.95 -10.73 15.67
C TYR A 288 22.25 -11.43 16.99
N ASN A 289 21.25 -12.00 17.63
CA ASN A 289 21.40 -12.69 18.91
C ASN A 289 22.26 -13.98 18.80
N ARG A 290 22.10 -14.75 17.71
CA ARG A 290 22.96 -15.92 17.45
C ARG A 290 24.41 -15.50 17.24
N GLY A 291 24.64 -14.40 16.52
CA GLY A 291 25.97 -13.81 16.35
C GLY A 291 26.64 -13.47 17.69
N LEU A 292 25.91 -12.83 18.62
CA LEU A 292 26.40 -12.54 19.97
C LEU A 292 26.71 -13.82 20.76
N LEU A 293 25.84 -14.82 20.69
CA LEU A 293 26.07 -16.11 21.37
C LEU A 293 27.30 -16.82 20.80
N ARG A 294 27.46 -16.86 19.46
CA ARG A 294 28.64 -17.45 18.79
C ARG A 294 29.93 -16.74 19.18
N ALA A 295 29.91 -15.40 19.24
CA ALA A 295 31.06 -14.62 19.72
C ALA A 295 31.43 -14.98 21.17
N GLN A 296 30.44 -15.17 22.04
CA GLN A 296 30.68 -15.54 23.44
C GLN A 296 31.28 -16.94 23.62
N VAL A 297 30.92 -17.89 22.73
CA VAL A 297 31.46 -19.26 22.77
C VAL A 297 32.74 -19.41 21.94
N GLY A 298 33.25 -18.33 21.35
CA GLY A 298 34.51 -18.30 20.59
C GLY A 298 34.38 -18.78 19.13
N ASP A 299 33.17 -18.86 18.58
CA ASP A 299 32.93 -19.17 17.16
C ASP A 299 32.90 -17.88 16.33
N ASP A 300 34.02 -17.15 16.35
CA ASP A 300 34.13 -15.79 15.81
C ASP A 300 33.79 -15.72 14.32
N ASN A 301 34.21 -16.70 13.52
CA ASN A 301 33.99 -16.68 12.07
C ASN A 301 32.51 -16.81 11.72
N ARG A 302 31.76 -17.69 12.39
CA ARG A 302 30.32 -17.81 12.19
C ARG A 302 29.56 -16.64 12.78
N ALA A 303 30.04 -16.04 13.87
CA ALA A 303 29.49 -14.81 14.42
C ALA A 303 29.62 -13.64 13.42
N ILE A 304 30.79 -13.49 12.77
CA ILE A 304 30.99 -12.50 11.69
C ILE A 304 29.98 -12.74 10.55
N SER A 305 29.75 -14.00 10.15
CA SER A 305 28.78 -14.33 9.09
C SER A 305 27.34 -13.93 9.48
N ASP A 306 26.94 -14.10 10.74
CA ASP A 306 25.65 -13.65 11.24
C ASP A 306 25.53 -12.12 11.21
N PHE A 307 26.56 -11.39 11.64
CA PHE A 307 26.57 -9.93 11.56
C PHE A 307 26.67 -9.41 10.11
N ASP A 308 27.33 -10.13 9.21
CA ASP A 308 27.33 -9.82 7.78
C ASP A 308 25.91 -9.87 7.22
N PHE A 309 25.12 -10.87 7.63
CA PHE A 309 23.71 -11.00 7.24
C PHE A 309 22.88 -9.83 7.78
N VAL A 310 23.02 -9.52 9.07
CA VAL A 310 22.36 -8.35 9.70
C VAL A 310 22.67 -7.06 8.92
N LEU A 311 23.95 -6.83 8.58
CA LEU A 311 24.39 -5.63 7.86
C LEU A 311 24.00 -5.64 6.35
N LYS A 312 23.63 -6.78 5.82
CA LYS A 312 23.01 -6.86 4.47
C LYS A 312 21.57 -6.34 4.50
N LEU A 313 20.84 -6.60 5.58
CA LEU A 313 19.48 -6.10 5.79
C LEU A 313 19.49 -4.64 6.22
N GLU A 314 20.34 -4.29 7.19
CA GLU A 314 20.49 -2.96 7.77
C GLU A 314 21.96 -2.51 7.71
N PRO A 315 22.43 -1.90 6.61
CA PRO A 315 23.83 -1.52 6.42
C PRO A 315 24.40 -0.53 7.45
N ASP A 316 23.53 0.21 8.11
CA ASP A 316 23.88 1.24 9.09
C ASP A 316 23.56 0.82 10.54
N ASN A 317 23.32 -0.47 10.79
CA ASN A 317 23.13 -0.95 12.16
C ASN A 317 24.42 -0.88 12.94
N LEU A 318 24.50 0.08 13.86
CA LEU A 318 25.73 0.42 14.57
C LEU A 318 26.19 -0.64 15.55
N MET A 319 25.25 -1.35 16.19
CA MET A 319 25.56 -2.43 17.12
C MET A 319 26.17 -3.61 16.37
N ALA A 320 25.60 -4.00 15.22
CA ALA A 320 26.15 -5.05 14.38
C ALA A 320 27.52 -4.67 13.80
N LEU A 321 27.70 -3.40 13.35
CA LEU A 321 28.99 -2.89 12.87
C LEU A 321 30.06 -2.97 13.98
N TYR A 322 29.72 -2.56 15.19
CA TYR A 322 30.68 -2.55 16.29
C TYR A 322 31.07 -3.96 16.73
N ASN A 323 30.07 -4.87 16.89
CA ASN A 323 30.31 -6.27 17.23
C ASN A 323 31.15 -6.98 16.15
N ARG A 324 30.83 -6.77 14.87
CA ARG A 324 31.64 -7.32 13.78
C ARG A 324 33.06 -6.76 13.77
N ALA A 325 33.23 -5.48 14.04
CA ALA A 325 34.54 -4.86 14.11
C ALA A 325 35.43 -5.47 15.22
N LEU A 326 34.87 -5.74 16.40
CA LEU A 326 35.56 -6.42 17.49
C LEU A 326 36.04 -7.81 17.05
N LEU A 327 35.20 -8.60 16.43
CA LEU A 327 35.52 -9.93 15.94
C LEU A 327 36.55 -9.91 14.81
N LEU A 328 36.40 -8.97 13.85
CA LEU A 328 37.39 -8.78 12.77
C LEU A 328 38.77 -8.39 13.31
N GLU A 329 38.83 -7.62 14.38
CA GLU A 329 40.10 -7.31 15.05
C GLU A 329 40.70 -8.57 15.69
N GLN A 330 39.91 -9.36 16.39
CA GLN A 330 40.34 -10.59 17.06
C GLN A 330 40.79 -11.66 16.06
N THR A 331 40.08 -11.79 14.93
CA THR A 331 40.41 -12.75 13.86
C THR A 331 41.53 -12.28 12.92
N GLY A 332 42.21 -11.15 13.22
CA GLY A 332 43.38 -10.69 12.48
C GLY A 332 43.06 -9.91 11.19
N ASN A 333 41.87 -9.33 11.08
CA ASN A 333 41.50 -8.44 9.96
C ASN A 333 41.30 -6.97 10.41
N PRO A 334 42.35 -6.29 10.94
CA PRO A 334 42.22 -4.94 11.48
C PRO A 334 41.81 -3.89 10.42
N ARG A 335 42.10 -4.11 9.13
CA ARG A 335 41.69 -3.18 8.07
C ARG A 335 40.16 -3.16 7.89
N ALA A 336 39.52 -4.30 7.98
CA ALA A 336 38.05 -4.38 7.92
C ALA A 336 37.46 -3.79 9.21
N ALA A 337 38.01 -4.11 10.38
CA ALA A 337 37.58 -3.55 11.66
C ALA A 337 37.62 -2.01 11.66
N ILE A 338 38.69 -1.40 11.13
CA ILE A 338 38.80 0.07 11.04
C ILE A 338 37.66 0.66 10.21
N ARG A 339 37.22 0.01 9.10
CA ARG A 339 36.10 0.50 8.30
C ARG A 339 34.80 0.54 9.09
N ASP A 340 34.53 -0.53 9.82
CA ASP A 340 33.32 -0.64 10.64
C ASP A 340 33.34 0.32 11.83
N TYR A 341 34.45 0.38 12.58
CA TYR A 341 34.64 1.37 13.65
C TYR A 341 34.46 2.81 13.13
N THR A 342 34.98 3.11 11.93
CA THR A 342 34.86 4.44 11.35
C THR A 342 33.40 4.82 11.11
N LYS A 343 32.60 3.93 10.55
CA LYS A 343 31.16 4.16 10.36
C LYS A 343 30.45 4.45 11.69
N VAL A 344 30.77 3.68 12.73
CA VAL A 344 30.20 3.89 14.08
C VAL A 344 30.60 5.24 14.64
N ILE A 345 31.94 5.59 14.59
CA ILE A 345 32.47 6.82 15.11
C ILE A 345 31.98 8.06 14.37
N ASP A 346 31.72 7.94 13.05
CA ASP A 346 31.16 9.03 12.27
C ASP A 346 29.73 9.39 12.72
N GLN A 347 28.98 8.42 13.22
CA GLN A 347 27.65 8.65 13.79
C GLN A 347 27.73 9.05 15.30
N TYR A 348 28.65 8.43 16.04
CA TYR A 348 28.91 8.70 17.48
C TYR A 348 30.35 9.19 17.69
N PRO A 349 30.64 10.47 17.42
CA PRO A 349 32.01 10.99 17.52
C PRO A 349 32.64 10.87 18.89
N ASN A 350 31.87 10.71 19.95
CA ASN A 350 32.30 10.60 21.34
C ASN A 350 32.25 9.17 21.89
N PHE A 351 32.13 8.18 21.01
CA PHE A 351 32.18 6.77 21.39
C PHE A 351 33.66 6.38 21.70
N TRP A 352 34.08 6.60 22.96
CA TRP A 352 35.47 6.48 23.40
C TRP A 352 36.00 5.06 23.25
N THR A 353 35.21 4.06 23.55
CA THR A 353 35.57 2.64 23.39
C THR A 353 35.87 2.32 21.92
N GLY A 354 35.04 2.75 21.00
CA GLY A 354 35.25 2.56 19.56
C GLY A 354 36.52 3.27 19.06
N LEU A 355 36.76 4.51 19.51
CA LEU A 355 38.00 5.23 19.19
C LEU A 355 39.25 4.49 19.71
N HIS A 356 39.17 3.95 20.93
CA HIS A 356 40.29 3.19 21.51
C HIS A 356 40.59 1.93 20.71
N GLN A 357 39.57 1.13 20.37
CA GLN A 357 39.74 -0.07 19.58
C GLN A 357 40.24 0.24 18.16
N ARG A 358 39.74 1.31 17.53
CA ARG A 358 40.24 1.73 16.22
C ARG A 358 41.72 2.16 16.30
N ALA A 359 42.13 2.88 17.35
CA ALA A 359 43.53 3.24 17.56
C ALA A 359 44.41 2.01 17.71
N GLN A 360 43.97 0.97 18.45
CA GLN A 360 44.70 -0.29 18.54
C GLN A 360 44.84 -0.98 17.16
N CYS A 361 43.79 -1.00 16.35
CA CYS A 361 43.84 -1.52 14.98
C CYS A 361 44.87 -0.73 14.13
N TYR A 362 44.88 0.61 14.24
CA TYR A 362 45.89 1.44 13.55
C TYR A 362 47.31 1.11 13.98
N ARG A 363 47.55 0.89 15.31
CA ARG A 363 48.86 0.48 15.82
C ARG A 363 49.31 -0.88 15.27
N LYS A 364 48.39 -1.87 15.23
CA LYS A 364 48.66 -3.19 14.64
C LYS A 364 49.08 -3.10 13.16
N LEU A 365 48.65 -2.08 12.45
CA LEU A 365 48.98 -1.83 11.03
C LEU A 365 50.17 -0.87 10.85
N GLY A 366 50.82 -0.38 11.94
CA GLY A 366 51.90 0.58 11.88
C GLY A 366 51.48 2.02 11.52
N MET A 367 50.16 2.29 11.53
CA MET A 367 49.57 3.60 11.18
C MET A 367 49.57 4.53 12.45
N THR A 368 50.76 4.86 12.95
CA THR A 368 50.95 5.55 14.24
C THR A 368 50.26 6.91 14.31
N LYS A 369 50.32 7.70 13.24
CA LYS A 369 49.71 9.02 13.16
C LYS A 369 48.20 8.99 13.37
N GLN A 370 47.51 8.04 12.78
CA GLN A 370 46.07 7.87 12.93
C GLN A 370 45.70 7.37 14.33
N ALA A 371 46.49 6.46 14.89
CA ALA A 371 46.32 6.01 16.28
C ALA A 371 46.45 7.15 17.26
N GLU A 372 47.51 7.98 17.15
CA GLU A 372 47.73 9.15 18.00
C GLU A 372 46.61 10.19 17.90
N GLN A 373 45.99 10.34 16.73
CA GLN A 373 44.85 11.25 16.55
C GLN A 373 43.62 10.79 17.36
N ASP A 374 43.30 9.51 17.33
CA ASP A 374 42.18 8.97 18.10
C ASP A 374 42.46 9.00 19.60
N GLU A 375 43.68 8.64 20.04
CA GLU A 375 44.12 8.70 21.42
C GLU A 375 44.13 10.13 21.96
N PHE A 376 44.55 11.11 21.14
CA PHE A 376 44.53 12.53 21.51
C PHE A 376 43.07 13.03 21.71
N ARG A 377 42.12 12.57 20.88
CA ARG A 377 40.71 12.91 21.07
C ARG A 377 40.19 12.40 22.40
N ILE A 378 40.53 11.18 22.79
CA ILE A 378 40.16 10.58 24.08
C ILE A 378 40.79 11.37 25.24
N LEU A 379 42.09 11.62 25.17
CA LEU A 379 42.82 12.37 26.21
C LEU A 379 42.24 13.78 26.38
N LYS A 380 42.01 14.50 25.30
CA LYS A 380 41.42 15.84 25.31
C LYS A 380 40.05 15.84 26.00
N ALA A 381 39.18 14.89 25.69
CA ALA A 381 37.87 14.79 26.32
C ALA A 381 37.96 14.51 27.83
N GLN A 382 38.90 13.65 28.25
CA GLN A 382 39.15 13.38 29.66
C GLN A 382 39.67 14.64 30.41
N LEU A 383 40.56 15.41 29.79
CA LEU A 383 41.07 16.66 30.35
C LEU A 383 39.96 17.73 30.43
N ASP A 384 39.15 17.88 29.37
CA ASP A 384 38.03 18.82 29.37
C ASP A 384 37.01 18.49 30.47
N LYS A 385 36.70 17.20 30.67
CA LYS A 385 35.84 16.73 31.76
C LYS A 385 36.42 17.05 33.14
N ARG A 386 37.73 16.83 33.34
CA ARG A 386 38.42 17.16 34.61
C ARG A 386 38.44 18.67 34.88
N MET A 387 38.50 19.51 33.84
CA MET A 387 38.47 20.96 33.93
C MET A 387 37.06 21.55 34.03
N GLY A 388 36.03 20.73 34.15
CA GLY A 388 34.63 21.17 34.21
C GLY A 388 34.11 21.84 32.92
N LYS A 389 34.85 21.70 31.82
CA LYS A 389 34.44 22.21 30.52
C LYS A 389 33.44 21.24 29.89
N GLN A 390 32.16 21.61 29.85
CA GLN A 390 31.20 20.85 29.03
C GLN A 390 31.53 21.05 27.55
N PRO A 391 31.63 19.97 26.76
CA PRO A 391 31.78 20.09 25.32
C PRO A 391 30.57 20.83 24.75
N ARG A 392 30.82 21.98 24.10
CA ARG A 392 29.77 22.67 23.35
C ARG A 392 29.44 21.83 22.11
N LEU A 393 28.42 20.98 22.23
CA LEU A 393 27.89 20.21 21.12
C LEU A 393 27.20 21.15 20.15
N SER A 394 27.48 21.02 18.87
CA SER A 394 26.70 21.71 17.83
C SER A 394 25.25 21.21 17.81
N PRO A 395 24.27 22.01 17.34
CA PRO A 395 22.88 21.55 17.23
C PRO A 395 22.71 20.25 16.43
N LYS A 396 23.61 19.97 15.48
CA LYS A 396 23.67 18.71 14.74
C LYS A 396 24.12 17.53 15.60
N GLN A 397 25.04 17.78 16.56
CA GLN A 397 25.56 16.74 17.47
C GLN A 397 24.60 16.47 18.64
N MET A 398 23.82 17.46 19.08
CA MET A 398 22.77 17.27 20.09
C MET A 398 21.57 16.44 19.58
N ARG A 399 21.39 16.32 18.27
CA ARG A 399 20.35 15.47 17.65
C ARG A 399 20.78 14.02 17.44
N LYS A 400 22.05 13.68 17.70
CA LYS A 400 22.56 12.32 17.65
C LYS A 400 22.25 11.63 18.97
N ARG A 401 21.85 10.35 18.90
CA ARG A 401 21.52 9.49 20.05
C ARG A 401 22.64 9.54 21.10
N SER A 402 22.26 9.38 22.37
CA SER A 402 23.22 9.33 23.48
C SER A 402 24.14 8.11 23.37
N ASP A 403 25.38 8.21 23.88
CA ASP A 403 26.33 7.10 23.87
C ASP A 403 25.83 5.88 24.68
N GLU A 404 24.81 6.06 25.54
CA GLU A 404 24.19 5.01 26.36
C GLU A 404 23.53 3.89 25.52
N ASP A 405 22.98 4.20 24.33
CA ASP A 405 22.34 3.20 23.47
C ASP A 405 23.37 2.24 22.84
N ILE A 406 24.59 2.72 22.58
CA ILE A 406 25.64 1.89 21.96
C ILE A 406 26.38 1.02 22.98
N GLU A 407 26.33 1.37 24.28
CA GLU A 407 26.91 0.56 25.36
C GLU A 407 26.18 -0.77 25.57
N LYS A 408 24.97 -0.88 25.02
CA LYS A 408 24.15 -2.12 25.02
C LYS A 408 24.45 -3.07 23.84
N TYR A 409 25.53 -2.84 23.10
CA TYR A 409 25.88 -3.59 21.89
C TYR A 409 26.03 -5.11 22.09
N ASN A 410 26.28 -5.55 23.32
CA ASN A 410 26.45 -6.96 23.69
C ASN A 410 25.22 -7.58 24.37
N GLN A 411 24.10 -6.86 24.45
CA GLN A 411 22.87 -7.38 25.05
C GLN A 411 22.02 -8.09 23.99
N LEU A 412 21.53 -9.28 24.34
CA LEU A 412 20.53 -9.97 23.56
C LEU A 412 19.21 -9.21 23.65
N ALA A 413 18.54 -9.06 22.52
CA ALA A 413 17.26 -8.38 22.45
C ALA A 413 16.09 -9.38 22.43
N VAL A 414 14.99 -8.99 23.06
CA VAL A 414 13.70 -9.71 23.04
C VAL A 414 13.02 -9.45 21.71
N ALA A 415 12.46 -10.48 21.11
CA ALA A 415 11.60 -10.31 19.96
C ALA A 415 10.26 -9.69 20.42
N ASP A 416 9.88 -8.57 19.78
CA ASP A 416 8.59 -7.95 20.03
C ASP A 416 7.48 -8.86 19.48
N GLU A 417 6.35 -8.87 20.18
CA GLU A 417 5.16 -9.55 19.67
C GLU A 417 4.56 -8.79 18.49
N GLN A 418 3.89 -9.57 17.63
CA GLN A 418 3.12 -8.98 16.54
C GLN A 418 1.99 -8.11 17.11
N GLU A 419 1.80 -6.93 16.55
CA GLU A 419 0.68 -6.04 16.90
C GLU A 419 -0.66 -6.78 16.75
N VAL A 420 -1.55 -6.59 17.72
CA VAL A 420 -2.89 -7.17 17.67
C VAL A 420 -3.61 -6.67 16.42
N GLN A 421 -3.96 -7.59 15.54
CA GLN A 421 -4.67 -7.28 14.32
C GLN A 421 -6.17 -7.07 14.61
N PRO A 422 -6.83 -6.12 13.92
CA PRO A 422 -8.27 -5.95 14.01
C PRO A 422 -8.98 -7.20 13.52
N GLU A 423 -10.03 -7.61 14.22
CA GLU A 423 -10.85 -8.73 13.78
C GLU A 423 -11.80 -8.32 12.67
N TYR A 424 -11.72 -9.05 11.58
CA TYR A 424 -12.70 -9.02 10.51
C TYR A 424 -13.03 -10.45 10.10
N GLN A 425 -14.24 -10.88 10.44
CA GLN A 425 -14.77 -12.14 9.94
C GLN A 425 -15.39 -11.89 8.57
N SER A 426 -14.67 -12.25 7.55
CA SER A 426 -15.17 -12.21 6.19
C SER A 426 -15.19 -13.61 5.61
N ASP A 427 -16.27 -13.94 4.91
CA ASP A 427 -16.37 -15.17 4.12
C ASP A 427 -15.45 -15.14 2.89
N TYR A 428 -14.74 -14.02 2.68
CA TYR A 428 -13.90 -13.78 1.51
C TYR A 428 -12.43 -13.79 1.90
N ARG A 429 -11.65 -14.67 1.27
CA ARG A 429 -10.19 -14.78 1.47
C ARG A 429 -9.48 -14.55 0.14
N GLY A 430 -8.31 -13.90 0.11
CA GLY A 430 -7.79 -13.42 -1.09
C GLY A 430 -6.38 -13.67 -1.58
N ARG A 431 -6.24 -13.94 -2.88
CA ARG A 431 -4.96 -13.95 -3.58
C ARG A 431 -4.95 -12.90 -4.69
N VAL A 432 -3.90 -12.07 -4.73
CA VAL A 432 -3.62 -11.26 -5.92
C VAL A 432 -3.03 -12.16 -6.98
N GLN A 433 -3.68 -12.24 -8.14
CA GLN A 433 -3.29 -13.14 -9.21
C GLN A 433 -2.03 -12.70 -9.94
N ASP A 434 -1.75 -11.40 -10.04
CA ASP A 434 -0.54 -10.88 -10.70
C ASP A 434 0.41 -10.18 -9.72
N ARG A 435 1.51 -10.88 -9.38
CA ARG A 435 2.59 -10.35 -8.54
C ARG A 435 3.71 -9.67 -9.34
N ARG A 436 3.63 -9.67 -10.68
CA ARG A 436 4.71 -9.24 -11.58
C ARG A 436 4.42 -7.93 -12.31
N ALA A 437 3.42 -7.15 -11.88
CA ALA A 437 3.12 -5.87 -12.52
C ALA A 437 4.38 -4.99 -12.53
N SER A 438 4.81 -4.59 -13.73
CA SER A 438 5.85 -3.59 -13.91
C SER A 438 5.32 -2.23 -13.47
N MET A 439 6.21 -1.36 -13.00
CA MET A 439 5.89 0.03 -12.67
C MET A 439 6.17 0.97 -13.85
N ASP A 440 5.96 0.47 -15.07
CA ASP A 440 6.22 1.25 -16.28
C ASP A 440 5.07 2.24 -16.50
N TYR A 441 5.42 3.43 -16.97
CA TYR A 441 4.43 4.42 -17.38
C TYR A 441 3.65 3.91 -18.59
N MET A 442 2.33 4.15 -18.58
CA MET A 442 1.49 3.84 -19.73
C MET A 442 1.92 4.69 -20.94
N PRO A 443 1.93 4.12 -22.14
CA PRO A 443 2.43 4.80 -23.33
C PRO A 443 1.58 6.01 -23.72
N MET A 444 2.12 6.82 -24.62
CA MET A 444 1.43 7.98 -25.18
C MET A 444 0.23 7.57 -26.04
N TYR A 445 -0.71 8.48 -26.18
CA TYR A 445 -1.76 8.36 -27.18
C TYR A 445 -1.24 8.74 -28.56
N VAL A 446 -1.59 7.94 -29.54
CA VAL A 446 -1.16 8.13 -30.93
C VAL A 446 -2.35 8.05 -31.88
N LEU A 447 -2.19 8.62 -33.07
CA LEU A 447 -3.14 8.46 -34.16
C LEU A 447 -2.79 7.20 -34.96
N SER A 448 -3.79 6.40 -35.34
CA SER A 448 -3.65 5.16 -36.07
C SER A 448 -4.77 4.99 -37.07
N THR A 449 -4.53 4.34 -38.22
CA THR A 449 -5.58 3.93 -39.17
C THR A 449 -6.30 2.66 -38.73
N GLU A 450 -5.78 1.93 -37.75
CA GLU A 450 -6.41 0.75 -37.18
C GLU A 450 -7.21 1.07 -35.92
N ARG A 451 -8.39 0.50 -35.83
CA ARG A 451 -9.18 0.55 -34.59
C ARG A 451 -8.65 -0.50 -33.62
N HIS A 452 -7.98 -0.08 -32.58
CA HIS A 452 -7.71 -0.96 -31.44
C HIS A 452 -8.89 -0.92 -30.49
N GLN A 453 -9.54 -2.07 -30.25
CA GLN A 453 -10.45 -2.21 -29.12
C GLN A 453 -9.61 -2.39 -27.86
N SER A 454 -9.58 -1.35 -27.00
CA SER A 454 -9.01 -1.48 -25.68
C SER A 454 -9.80 -2.51 -24.89
N THR A 455 -9.13 -3.48 -24.27
CA THR A 455 -9.74 -4.43 -23.33
C THR A 455 -10.21 -3.74 -22.05
N VAL A 456 -9.75 -2.52 -21.81
CA VAL A 456 -9.97 -1.71 -20.59
C VAL A 456 -11.13 -0.75 -20.78
N LYS A 457 -11.32 -0.19 -21.98
CA LYS A 457 -12.32 0.85 -22.25
C LYS A 457 -13.45 0.34 -23.11
N HIS A 458 -14.68 0.59 -22.66
CA HIS A 458 -15.90 0.34 -23.45
C HIS A 458 -16.28 1.50 -24.37
N TYR A 459 -15.51 2.59 -24.40
CA TYR A 459 -15.73 3.73 -25.28
C TYR A 459 -14.51 3.98 -26.16
N VAL A 460 -14.78 4.50 -27.35
CA VAL A 460 -13.74 4.89 -28.31
C VAL A 460 -13.25 6.28 -27.93
N ALA A 461 -11.93 6.47 -27.88
CA ALA A 461 -11.33 7.78 -27.66
C ALA A 461 -11.79 8.75 -28.76
N TYR A 462 -12.22 9.97 -28.39
CA TYR A 462 -12.84 10.94 -29.28
C TYR A 462 -12.14 12.30 -29.15
N ASP A 463 -11.84 12.89 -30.31
CA ASP A 463 -11.46 14.28 -30.43
C ASP A 463 -12.20 14.92 -31.61
N ARG A 464 -12.67 16.17 -31.42
CA ARG A 464 -13.48 16.89 -32.40
C ARG A 464 -12.73 17.19 -33.69
N GLN A 465 -11.43 17.51 -33.62
CA GLN A 465 -10.63 17.85 -34.80
C GLN A 465 -10.30 16.60 -35.63
N VAL A 466 -9.98 15.48 -34.94
CA VAL A 466 -9.80 14.17 -35.59
C VAL A 466 -11.09 13.71 -36.26
N ASP A 467 -12.25 13.87 -35.61
CA ASP A 467 -13.55 13.54 -36.20
C ASP A 467 -13.87 14.41 -37.43
N SER A 468 -13.57 15.72 -37.35
CA SER A 468 -13.77 16.63 -38.48
C SER A 468 -12.90 16.28 -39.68
N LEU A 469 -11.65 15.84 -39.46
CA LEU A 469 -10.76 15.34 -40.50
C LEU A 469 -11.26 14.04 -41.09
N ASN A 470 -11.73 13.10 -40.26
CA ASN A 470 -12.25 11.79 -40.68
C ASN A 470 -13.48 11.90 -41.60
N ARG A 471 -14.32 12.93 -41.44
CA ARG A 471 -15.50 13.14 -42.31
C ARG A 471 -15.15 13.38 -43.79
N VAL A 472 -13.93 13.82 -44.06
CA VAL A 472 -13.45 14.13 -45.42
C VAL A 472 -12.40 13.13 -45.92
N LEU A 473 -12.01 12.16 -45.11
CA LEU A 473 -11.08 11.10 -45.44
C LEU A 473 -11.84 9.84 -45.89
N PRO A 474 -11.26 9.04 -46.82
CA PRO A 474 -11.75 7.70 -47.13
C PRO A 474 -11.68 6.80 -45.88
N ASP A 475 -12.58 5.82 -45.78
CA ASP A 475 -12.68 4.92 -44.60
C ASP A 475 -11.35 4.24 -44.23
N ALA A 476 -10.55 3.84 -45.25
CA ALA A 476 -9.24 3.23 -45.04
C ALA A 476 -8.15 4.18 -44.51
N GLN A 477 -8.40 5.49 -44.52
CA GLN A 477 -7.46 6.53 -44.06
C GLN A 477 -7.96 7.27 -42.81
N GLN A 478 -9.09 6.85 -42.26
CA GLN A 478 -9.62 7.48 -41.03
C GLN A 478 -8.68 7.24 -39.87
N LEU A 479 -8.47 8.29 -39.05
CA LEU A 479 -7.60 8.28 -37.90
C LEU A 479 -8.37 7.92 -36.63
N HIS A 480 -7.80 7.04 -35.83
CA HIS A 480 -8.29 6.65 -34.51
C HIS A 480 -7.27 6.95 -33.45
N ILE A 481 -7.72 7.45 -32.29
CA ILE A 481 -6.86 7.71 -31.13
C ILE A 481 -6.70 6.41 -30.37
N ILE A 482 -5.47 5.92 -30.27
CA ILE A 482 -5.13 4.70 -29.54
C ILE A 482 -3.99 4.96 -28.55
N CYS A 483 -3.90 4.19 -27.47
CA CYS A 483 -2.77 4.21 -26.56
C CYS A 483 -1.75 3.16 -27.02
N GLY A 484 -0.50 3.58 -27.31
CA GLY A 484 0.56 2.67 -27.74
C GLY A 484 1.31 3.10 -28.97
N GLN A 485 1.50 2.20 -29.95
CA GLN A 485 2.29 2.46 -31.15
C GLN A 485 1.41 2.81 -32.35
N THR A 486 1.85 3.80 -33.14
CA THR A 486 1.20 4.16 -34.40
C THR A 486 1.53 3.16 -35.50
N ASN A 487 0.62 2.99 -36.46
CA ASN A 487 0.87 2.26 -37.72
C ASN A 487 0.96 3.19 -38.94
N ILE A 488 1.03 4.50 -38.76
CA ILE A 488 1.12 5.48 -39.84
C ILE A 488 2.59 5.63 -40.25
N HIS A 489 3.02 4.86 -41.25
CA HIS A 489 4.39 4.94 -41.77
C HIS A 489 4.63 6.19 -42.62
N ASN A 490 3.60 6.77 -43.23
CA ASN A 490 3.72 7.99 -44.02
C ASN A 490 2.65 9.01 -43.62
N PRO A 491 2.96 9.99 -42.77
CA PRO A 491 2.02 11.02 -42.36
C PRO A 491 1.83 12.15 -43.40
N ALA A 492 2.64 12.23 -44.46
CA ALA A 492 2.64 13.31 -45.44
C ALA A 492 1.23 13.67 -46.00
N PRO A 493 0.37 12.70 -46.40
CA PRO A 493 -0.96 13.03 -46.92
C PRO A 493 -1.86 13.77 -45.92
N TYR A 494 -1.66 13.55 -44.62
CA TYR A 494 -2.42 14.23 -43.56
C TYR A 494 -1.83 15.60 -43.27
N LEU A 495 -0.49 15.73 -43.29
CA LEU A 495 0.23 16.98 -43.03
C LEU A 495 0.07 17.99 -44.14
N GLU A 496 0.01 17.58 -45.43
CA GLU A 496 -0.18 18.43 -46.59
C GLU A 496 -1.57 19.05 -46.63
N ARG A 497 -2.56 18.42 -46.05
CA ARG A 497 -3.97 18.83 -46.09
C ARG A 497 -4.25 20.00 -45.18
N ASP A 498 -3.71 20.00 -43.97
CA ASP A 498 -3.80 21.12 -43.00
C ASP A 498 -2.55 21.15 -42.11
N PRO A 499 -1.43 21.76 -42.61
CA PRO A 499 -0.13 21.69 -41.95
C PRO A 499 -0.07 22.44 -40.62
N THR A 500 -1.07 23.29 -40.32
CA THR A 500 -1.12 24.16 -39.15
C THR A 500 -2.13 23.68 -38.11
N SER A 501 -2.81 22.54 -38.33
CA SER A 501 -3.78 21.99 -37.39
C SER A 501 -3.14 21.33 -36.17
N ALA A 502 -3.90 21.21 -35.07
CA ALA A 502 -3.46 20.44 -33.90
C ALA A 502 -3.20 18.97 -34.24
N VAL A 503 -3.98 18.40 -35.17
CA VAL A 503 -3.78 17.03 -35.67
C VAL A 503 -2.45 16.89 -36.40
N ALA A 504 -2.07 17.88 -37.21
CA ALA A 504 -0.76 17.90 -37.88
C ALA A 504 0.40 18.03 -36.89
N CYS A 505 0.27 18.88 -35.87
CA CYS A 505 1.25 18.97 -34.79
C CYS A 505 1.37 17.65 -34.05
N TRP A 506 0.24 17.00 -33.74
CA TRP A 506 0.23 15.69 -33.07
C TRP A 506 0.88 14.60 -33.93
N LEU A 507 0.60 14.54 -35.23
CA LEU A 507 1.25 13.62 -36.16
C LEU A 507 2.76 13.81 -36.26
N ARG A 508 3.25 15.06 -36.18
CA ARG A 508 4.70 15.34 -36.19
C ARG A 508 5.41 14.78 -34.97
N THR A 509 4.76 14.71 -33.81
CA THR A 509 5.33 14.12 -32.61
C THR A 509 5.60 12.61 -32.78
N MET A 510 4.76 11.94 -33.59
CA MET A 510 4.85 10.49 -33.81
C MET A 510 5.96 10.12 -34.82
N SER A 511 6.10 10.90 -35.88
CA SER A 511 7.09 10.64 -36.94
C SER A 511 8.53 10.87 -36.48
N GLN A 512 8.75 11.68 -35.47
CA GLN A 512 10.07 11.93 -34.88
C GLN A 512 10.50 10.81 -33.91
N ALA A 513 9.56 10.17 -33.21
CA ALA A 513 9.84 9.09 -32.26
C ALA A 513 10.38 7.79 -32.92
N GLU A 514 10.13 7.58 -34.21
CA GLU A 514 10.56 6.39 -34.94
C GLU A 514 11.95 6.52 -35.62
N GLN A 515 12.44 7.74 -35.89
CA GLN A 515 13.59 7.95 -36.76
C GLN A 515 14.98 8.01 -36.09
N GLU A 516 15.08 8.31 -34.77
CA GLU A 516 16.40 8.49 -34.17
C GLU A 516 16.53 7.90 -32.77
N LYS A 517 17.26 6.81 -32.63
CA LYS A 517 17.62 6.21 -31.33
C LYS A 517 18.85 6.85 -30.64
N SER A 518 19.44 7.94 -31.17
CA SER A 518 20.75 8.40 -30.73
C SER A 518 20.84 9.70 -29.91
N ASP A 519 19.83 10.61 -29.93
CA ASP A 519 19.91 11.90 -29.20
C ASP A 519 18.66 12.22 -28.35
N MET A 520 18.52 11.52 -27.23
CA MET A 520 17.37 11.64 -26.31
C MET A 520 17.01 13.08 -25.84
N PRO A 521 17.94 13.98 -25.47
CA PRO A 521 17.58 15.30 -24.97
C PRO A 521 16.97 16.24 -26.02
N LEU A 522 17.46 16.17 -27.28
CA LEU A 522 17.00 17.03 -28.37
C LEU A 522 15.61 16.61 -28.88
N MET A 523 15.37 15.29 -28.93
CA MET A 523 14.07 14.70 -29.28
C MET A 523 12.98 15.10 -28.30
N THR A 524 13.28 15.09 -27.01
CA THR A 524 12.31 15.45 -25.99
C THR A 524 11.94 16.95 -26.02
N ALA A 525 12.90 17.82 -26.35
CA ALA A 525 12.64 19.26 -26.50
C ALA A 525 11.70 19.53 -27.69
N ASN A 526 11.94 18.93 -28.84
CA ASN A 526 11.08 19.04 -30.03
C ASN A 526 9.69 18.46 -29.80
N LEU A 527 9.62 17.33 -29.07
CA LEU A 527 8.36 16.70 -28.67
C LEU A 527 7.52 17.62 -27.79
N LEU A 528 8.11 18.24 -26.76
CA LEU A 528 7.45 19.20 -25.87
C LEU A 528 6.98 20.46 -26.62
N GLU A 529 7.76 20.94 -27.58
CA GLU A 529 7.39 22.10 -28.39
C GLU A 529 6.18 21.79 -29.29
N ASN A 530 6.23 20.68 -30.03
CA ASN A 530 5.12 20.26 -30.91
C ASN A 530 3.83 19.98 -30.13
N LEU A 531 3.93 19.33 -28.94
CA LEU A 531 2.78 19.09 -28.09
C LEU A 531 2.21 20.40 -27.52
N SER A 532 3.09 21.36 -27.17
CA SER A 532 2.65 22.67 -26.69
C SER A 532 1.92 23.45 -27.77
N GLN A 533 2.40 23.45 -29.01
CA GLN A 533 1.71 24.05 -30.17
C GLN A 533 0.37 23.35 -30.43
N ALA A 534 0.32 22.01 -30.35
CA ALA A 534 -0.94 21.27 -30.52
C ALA A 534 -1.97 21.63 -29.44
N ILE A 535 -1.54 21.80 -28.19
CA ILE A 535 -2.39 22.23 -27.07
C ILE A 535 -2.93 23.65 -27.27
N GLU A 536 -2.11 24.57 -27.76
CA GLU A 536 -2.59 25.95 -28.09
C GLU A 536 -3.70 25.94 -29.14
N LEU A 537 -3.60 25.02 -30.12
CA LEU A 537 -4.60 24.89 -31.19
C LEU A 537 -5.83 24.05 -30.76
N ALA A 538 -5.67 23.16 -29.79
CA ALA A 538 -6.72 22.28 -29.27
C ALA A 538 -6.71 22.18 -27.72
N PRO A 539 -7.01 23.27 -26.99
CA PRO A 539 -6.88 23.32 -25.52
C PRO A 539 -7.90 22.46 -24.76
N GLN A 540 -8.84 21.85 -25.45
CA GLN A 540 -9.84 20.92 -24.86
C GLN A 540 -9.51 19.45 -25.13
N ASN A 541 -8.40 19.13 -25.78
CA ASN A 541 -8.00 17.76 -26.04
C ASN A 541 -7.19 17.19 -24.86
N ALA A 542 -7.79 16.26 -24.09
CA ALA A 542 -7.20 15.65 -22.91
C ALA A 542 -5.95 14.82 -23.23
N TYR A 543 -5.91 14.20 -24.41
CA TYR A 543 -4.82 13.30 -24.82
C TYR A 543 -3.51 14.06 -25.04
N LEU A 544 -3.56 15.30 -25.55
CA LEU A 544 -2.36 16.13 -25.76
C LEU A 544 -1.69 16.53 -24.44
N TYR A 545 -2.48 16.86 -23.41
CA TYR A 545 -1.93 17.13 -22.08
C TYR A 545 -1.35 15.85 -21.47
N TYR A 546 -2.03 14.72 -21.64
CA TYR A 546 -1.51 13.43 -21.18
C TYR A 546 -0.16 13.10 -21.83
N ASP A 547 -0.04 13.26 -23.15
CA ASP A 547 1.18 13.00 -23.90
C ASP A 547 2.31 13.94 -23.51
N ARG A 548 2.02 15.23 -23.28
CA ARG A 548 3.02 16.19 -22.79
C ARG A 548 3.46 15.85 -21.36
N GLY A 549 2.55 15.37 -20.51
CA GLY A 549 2.88 14.81 -19.20
C GLY A 549 3.87 13.65 -19.30
N ASN A 550 3.66 12.71 -20.24
CA ASN A 550 4.60 11.62 -20.52
C ASN A 550 5.97 12.14 -20.99
N ALA A 551 6.00 13.17 -21.82
CA ALA A 551 7.26 13.81 -22.24
C ALA A 551 8.00 14.47 -21.06
N TYR A 552 7.28 15.13 -20.14
CA TYR A 552 7.89 15.65 -18.92
C TYR A 552 8.45 14.56 -17.99
N VAL A 553 7.79 13.40 -17.91
CA VAL A 553 8.34 12.24 -17.16
C VAL A 553 9.68 11.79 -17.75
N GLN A 554 9.82 11.74 -19.07
CA GLN A 554 11.10 11.42 -19.72
C GLN A 554 12.21 12.43 -19.37
N CYS A 555 11.83 13.71 -19.15
CA CYS A 555 12.72 14.75 -18.64
C CYS A 555 12.94 14.72 -17.12
N LEU A 556 12.36 13.77 -16.39
CA LEU A 556 12.34 13.70 -14.93
C LEU A 556 11.68 14.92 -14.24
N ASP A 557 10.90 15.74 -14.99
CA ASP A 557 10.12 16.87 -14.45
C ASP A 557 8.74 16.39 -14.00
N TYR A 558 8.73 15.64 -12.90
CA TYR A 558 7.52 15.00 -12.38
C TYR A 558 6.44 16.01 -11.97
N GLN A 559 6.84 17.23 -11.55
CA GLN A 559 5.84 18.23 -11.15
C GLN A 559 5.05 18.72 -12.36
N LYS A 560 5.69 19.09 -13.46
CA LYS A 560 5.00 19.49 -14.68
C LYS A 560 4.19 18.35 -15.28
N ALA A 561 4.68 17.11 -15.18
CA ALA A 561 3.91 15.93 -15.58
C ALA A 561 2.61 15.81 -14.79
N ILE A 562 2.65 15.99 -13.46
CA ILE A 562 1.47 15.97 -12.58
C ILE A 562 0.47 17.07 -12.97
N ASP A 563 0.96 18.27 -13.26
CA ASP A 563 0.11 19.40 -13.66
C ASP A 563 -0.63 19.10 -14.98
N ASP A 564 0.08 18.55 -15.96
CA ASP A 564 -0.50 18.17 -17.26
C ASP A 564 -1.46 16.97 -17.14
N TYR A 565 -1.11 15.91 -16.39
CA TYR A 565 -2.04 14.81 -16.11
C TYR A 565 -3.29 15.30 -15.36
N THR A 566 -3.13 16.25 -14.45
CA THR A 566 -4.27 16.85 -13.73
C THR A 566 -5.17 17.59 -14.70
N ARG A 567 -4.60 18.31 -15.68
CA ARG A 567 -5.39 18.98 -16.72
C ARG A 567 -6.08 17.97 -17.64
N ALA A 568 -5.40 16.90 -18.03
CA ALA A 568 -5.99 15.81 -18.81
C ALA A 568 -7.21 15.19 -18.09
N ILE A 569 -7.08 14.90 -16.80
CA ILE A 569 -8.16 14.36 -15.96
C ILE A 569 -9.34 15.33 -15.81
N GLN A 570 -9.07 16.64 -15.72
CA GLN A 570 -10.15 17.66 -15.68
C GLN A 570 -10.96 17.69 -16.99
N LEU A 571 -10.33 17.39 -18.11
CA LEU A 571 -10.96 17.35 -19.42
C LEU A 571 -11.67 16.02 -19.69
N ASP A 572 -11.08 14.92 -19.26
CA ASP A 572 -11.65 13.57 -19.32
C ASP A 572 -11.41 12.81 -18.00
N ALA A 573 -12.41 12.81 -17.11
CA ALA A 573 -12.36 12.14 -15.83
C ALA A 573 -12.31 10.59 -15.92
N ASN A 574 -12.48 10.02 -17.11
CA ASN A 574 -12.42 8.58 -17.34
C ASN A 574 -11.08 8.13 -17.95
N LEU A 575 -10.10 9.02 -18.06
CA LEU A 575 -8.78 8.72 -18.61
C LEU A 575 -7.94 7.95 -17.58
N ALA A 576 -8.12 6.62 -17.55
CA ALA A 576 -7.49 5.72 -16.57
C ALA A 576 -5.96 5.83 -16.58
N GLU A 577 -5.36 5.96 -17.77
CA GLU A 577 -3.91 6.06 -17.97
C GLU A 577 -3.34 7.33 -17.36
N ALA A 578 -4.11 8.43 -17.36
CA ALA A 578 -3.66 9.68 -16.73
C ALA A 578 -3.60 9.57 -15.20
N TYR A 579 -4.60 8.94 -14.59
CA TYR A 579 -4.54 8.63 -13.16
C TYR A 579 -3.37 7.71 -12.83
N TYR A 580 -3.17 6.65 -13.62
CA TYR A 580 -2.09 5.70 -13.40
C TYR A 580 -0.72 6.37 -13.47
N ASN A 581 -0.46 7.13 -14.53
CA ASN A 581 0.83 7.81 -14.73
C ASN A 581 1.03 8.93 -13.70
N ARG A 582 -0.02 9.68 -13.32
CA ARG A 582 0.05 10.67 -12.25
C ARG A 582 0.37 10.01 -10.91
N GLY A 583 -0.23 8.86 -10.61
CA GLY A 583 0.08 8.06 -9.44
C GLY A 583 1.55 7.65 -9.39
N LEU A 584 2.14 7.18 -10.50
CA LEU A 584 3.56 6.86 -10.57
C LEU A 584 4.45 8.11 -10.40
N ALA A 585 4.05 9.26 -10.97
CA ALA A 585 4.77 10.53 -10.78
C ALA A 585 4.72 11.01 -9.31
N HIS A 586 3.58 10.86 -8.63
CA HIS A 586 3.47 11.10 -7.20
C HIS A 586 4.37 10.18 -6.37
N MET A 587 4.50 8.89 -6.76
CA MET A 587 5.44 7.97 -6.13
C MET A 587 6.89 8.43 -6.26
N ALA A 588 7.29 8.90 -7.44
CA ALA A 588 8.65 9.41 -7.67
C ALA A 588 8.95 10.63 -6.76
N LEU A 589 7.95 11.45 -6.46
CA LEU A 589 8.05 12.59 -5.52
C LEU A 589 7.80 12.19 -4.05
N LYS A 590 7.59 10.90 -3.75
CA LYS A 590 7.29 10.37 -2.39
C LYS A 590 5.97 10.89 -1.80
N HIS A 591 5.02 11.30 -2.63
CA HIS A 591 3.67 11.69 -2.23
C HIS A 591 2.76 10.45 -2.17
N GLN A 592 2.95 9.60 -1.15
CA GLN A 592 2.39 8.25 -1.06
C GLN A 592 0.85 8.23 -1.12
N ASP A 593 0.18 9.09 -0.35
CA ASP A 593 -1.29 9.09 -0.26
C ASP A 593 -1.94 9.48 -1.59
N LEU A 594 -1.36 10.48 -2.28
CA LEU A 594 -1.83 10.91 -3.59
C LEU A 594 -1.61 9.82 -4.66
N ALA A 595 -0.46 9.13 -4.58
CA ALA A 595 -0.15 8.03 -5.47
C ALA A 595 -1.16 6.87 -5.32
N VAL A 596 -1.46 6.45 -4.09
CA VAL A 596 -2.44 5.39 -3.82
C VAL A 596 -3.83 5.80 -4.29
N SER A 597 -4.25 7.03 -4.04
CA SER A 597 -5.55 7.54 -4.50
C SER A 597 -5.70 7.50 -6.02
N ASP A 598 -4.66 7.93 -6.75
CA ASP A 598 -4.66 7.92 -8.22
C ASP A 598 -4.62 6.49 -8.79
N LEU A 599 -3.78 5.62 -8.22
CA LEU A 599 -3.72 4.20 -8.63
C LEU A 599 -5.04 3.48 -8.35
N SER A 600 -5.70 3.73 -7.20
CA SER A 600 -7.03 3.21 -6.92
C SER A 600 -8.03 3.64 -8.00
N LYS A 601 -8.03 4.93 -8.36
CA LYS A 601 -8.91 5.45 -9.40
C LYS A 601 -8.61 4.85 -10.78
N ALA A 602 -7.34 4.69 -11.14
CA ALA A 602 -6.94 3.99 -12.36
C ALA A 602 -7.47 2.54 -12.39
N GLY A 603 -7.36 1.83 -11.27
CA GLY A 603 -7.91 0.47 -11.10
C GLY A 603 -9.43 0.42 -11.26
N GLU A 604 -10.18 1.36 -10.68
CA GLU A 604 -11.63 1.49 -10.88
C GLU A 604 -12.00 1.69 -12.35
N LEU A 605 -11.21 2.46 -13.07
CA LEU A 605 -11.42 2.75 -14.48
C LEU A 605 -10.95 1.63 -15.43
N GLY A 606 -10.41 0.52 -14.86
CA GLY A 606 -10.08 -0.70 -15.60
C GLY A 606 -8.60 -1.01 -15.75
N LEU A 607 -7.68 -0.18 -15.26
CA LEU A 607 -6.24 -0.49 -15.21
C LEU A 607 -5.91 -1.30 -13.95
N TYR A 608 -6.32 -2.57 -13.92
CA TYR A 608 -6.27 -3.43 -12.73
C TYR A 608 -4.85 -3.73 -12.22
N THR A 609 -3.83 -3.56 -13.06
CA THR A 609 -2.41 -3.64 -12.66
C THR A 609 -2.06 -2.64 -11.55
N ALA A 610 -2.80 -1.54 -11.44
CA ALA A 610 -2.65 -0.54 -10.39
C ALA A 610 -2.78 -1.14 -8.98
N TYR A 611 -3.70 -2.10 -8.77
CA TYR A 611 -3.87 -2.76 -7.48
C TYR A 611 -2.65 -3.60 -7.06
N SER A 612 -1.95 -4.20 -8.02
CA SER A 612 -0.69 -4.92 -7.74
C SER A 612 0.42 -3.98 -7.25
N ILE A 613 0.43 -2.74 -7.75
CA ILE A 613 1.37 -1.70 -7.31
C ILE A 613 1.01 -1.23 -5.90
N ILE A 614 -0.26 -0.94 -5.62
CA ILE A 614 -0.73 -0.54 -4.28
C ILE A 614 -0.31 -1.58 -3.24
N LYS A 615 -0.56 -2.87 -3.52
CA LYS A 615 -0.21 -3.96 -2.60
C LYS A 615 1.30 -4.11 -2.38
N ARG A 616 2.13 -3.81 -3.39
CA ARG A 616 3.60 -3.85 -3.26
C ARG A 616 4.14 -2.74 -2.36
N GLN A 617 3.51 -1.58 -2.37
CA GLN A 617 3.94 -0.40 -1.60
C GLN A 617 3.77 -0.56 -0.09
N ARG A 618 2.93 -1.49 0.35
CA ARG A 618 2.60 -1.72 1.77
C ARG A 618 3.36 -2.89 2.40
N LYS A 619 4.17 -3.60 1.59
CA LYS A 619 5.14 -4.60 2.06
C LYS A 619 6.52 -3.99 2.24
#